data_184f6a37ce7e5e6c6103dc277e33edaa
#
_entry.id   184f6a37ce7e5e6c6103dc277e33edaa
#
_cell.length_a   1.000
_cell.length_b   1.000
_cell.length_c   1.000
_cell.angle_alpha   90.00
_cell.angle_beta   90.00
_cell.angle_gamma   90.00
#
_symmetry.space_group_name_H-M   'P 1'
#
loop_
_entity.id
_entity.type
_entity.pdbx_description
1 polymer ?
#
loop_
_entity_poly.entity_id
_entity_poly.type
_entity_poly.pdbx_seq_one_letter_code
_entity_poly.pdbx_strand_id
1 'polypeptide(L)'
;MKKILAMSIMFLCISAGVSAQKYVTVDMEYILKNIPAYERANEQLNQQSRRWQGEIEELVQAAEMLYKQYQSESAFLSDKQRIAREEEILETEKEASELKRKYFGNDGELYKKRESLMKPIQEEIYNAIKDIAEAKKYMRVDDRASSPSILFANPAVDISDEVLAKLGYAK
;
A
#
# COMPACT_ATOMS: atom_id res chain seq x y z
N MET A 1 -5.55 25.33 63.42
CA MET A 1 -6.37 24.25 62.88
C MET A 1 -7.12 24.67 61.62
N LYS A 2 -7.86 25.77 61.57
CA LYS A 2 -8.61 26.21 60.34
C LYS A 2 -7.72 26.48 59.12
N LYS A 3 -6.50 27.01 59.28
CA LYS A 3 -5.52 27.26 58.17
C LYS A 3 -4.94 25.97 57.58
N ILE A 4 -4.72 24.95 58.42
CA ILE A 4 -4.21 23.64 57.99
C ILE A 4 -5.30 22.88 57.22
N LEU A 5 -6.57 22.98 57.65
CA LEU A 5 -7.70 22.38 56.99
C LEU A 5 -7.93 23.02 55.61
N ALA A 6 -7.82 24.35 55.49
CA ALA A 6 -7.94 25.06 54.22
C ALA A 6 -6.82 24.69 53.21
N MET A 7 -5.58 24.52 53.72
CA MET A 7 -4.44 24.11 52.90
C MET A 7 -4.57 22.66 52.42
N SER A 8 -5.13 21.75 53.25
CA SER A 8 -5.40 20.36 52.88
C SER A 8 -6.49 20.23 51.84
N ILE A 9 -7.55 21.05 51.91
CA ILE A 9 -8.62 21.10 50.88
C ILE A 9 -8.11 21.66 49.55
N MET A 10 -7.23 22.67 49.60
CA MET A 10 -6.62 23.24 48.40
C MET A 10 -5.68 22.24 47.68
N PHE A 11 -5.00 21.33 48.42
CA PHE A 11 -4.16 20.28 47.83
C PHE A 11 -5.00 19.13 47.20
N LEU A 12 -6.20 18.88 47.75
CA LEU A 12 -7.11 17.85 47.23
C LEU A 12 -7.75 18.26 45.89
N CYS A 13 -7.92 19.56 45.62
CA CYS A 13 -8.50 20.08 44.37
C CYS A 13 -7.51 20.04 43.19
N ILE A 14 -6.20 19.93 43.43
CA ILE A 14 -5.19 19.92 42.36
C ILE A 14 -5.07 18.53 41.71
N SER A 15 -5.50 17.46 42.39
CA SER A 15 -5.43 16.10 41.88
C SER A 15 -6.52 15.68 40.91
N ALA A 16 -7.54 16.54 40.67
CA ALA A 16 -8.70 16.22 39.80
C ALA A 16 -8.49 16.49 38.31
N GLY A 17 -7.30 16.92 37.88
CA GLY A 17 -7.06 17.40 36.52
C GLY A 17 -6.03 16.62 35.69
N VAL A 18 -5.49 15.50 36.16
CA VAL A 18 -4.58 14.69 35.35
C VAL A 18 -5.43 13.79 34.43
N SER A 19 -5.88 14.35 33.34
CA SER A 19 -6.34 13.52 32.21
C SER A 19 -5.14 12.74 31.71
N ALA A 20 -5.02 11.47 32.08
CA ALA A 20 -4.02 10.59 31.50
C ALA A 20 -4.15 10.64 29.96
N GLN A 21 -3.09 11.05 29.31
CA GLN A 21 -3.05 11.08 27.83
C GLN A 21 -3.34 9.67 27.34
N LYS A 22 -4.47 9.51 26.64
CA LYS A 22 -4.89 8.21 26.14
C LYS A 22 -4.25 8.00 24.79
N TYR A 23 -3.24 7.14 24.74
CA TYR A 23 -2.62 6.61 23.52
C TYR A 23 -3.25 5.26 23.22
N VAL A 24 -3.57 5.04 21.95
CA VAL A 24 -4.13 3.77 21.50
C VAL A 24 -3.40 3.33 20.23
N THR A 25 -3.58 2.07 19.87
CA THR A 25 -2.99 1.50 18.66
C THR A 25 -4.06 0.94 17.74
N VAL A 26 -3.72 0.84 16.47
CA VAL A 26 -4.43 0.06 15.46
C VAL A 26 -3.44 -0.90 14.81
N ASP A 27 -3.96 -1.96 14.21
CA ASP A 27 -3.25 -2.83 13.30
C ASP A 27 -3.81 -2.61 11.89
N MET A 28 -3.13 -1.78 11.10
CA MET A 28 -3.59 -1.47 9.74
C MET A 28 -3.61 -2.69 8.83
N GLU A 29 -2.69 -3.64 9.03
CA GLU A 29 -2.68 -4.87 8.24
C GLU A 29 -3.91 -5.74 8.55
N TYR A 30 -4.25 -5.87 9.83
CA TYR A 30 -5.45 -6.57 10.28
C TYR A 30 -6.73 -5.88 9.76
N ILE A 31 -6.82 -4.54 9.87
CA ILE A 31 -7.97 -3.77 9.38
C ILE A 31 -8.14 -3.98 7.88
N LEU A 32 -7.09 -3.78 7.09
CA LEU A 32 -7.13 -3.92 5.63
C LEU A 32 -7.56 -5.33 5.19
N LYS A 33 -7.03 -6.38 5.83
CA LYS A 33 -7.41 -7.77 5.53
C LYS A 33 -8.88 -8.10 5.79
N ASN A 34 -9.54 -7.34 6.66
CA ASN A 34 -10.96 -7.53 6.97
C ASN A 34 -11.89 -6.59 6.15
N ILE A 35 -11.35 -5.80 5.22
CA ILE A 35 -12.12 -4.94 4.31
C ILE A 35 -12.25 -5.62 2.94
N PRO A 36 -13.46 -6.07 2.51
CA PRO A 36 -13.63 -6.75 1.23
C PRO A 36 -13.22 -5.90 0.00
N ALA A 37 -13.30 -4.57 0.11
CA ALA A 37 -12.84 -3.67 -0.95
C ALA A 37 -11.33 -3.76 -1.17
N TYR A 38 -10.55 -3.97 -0.11
CA TYR A 38 -9.09 -4.15 -0.20
C TYR A 38 -8.72 -5.45 -0.91
N GLU A 39 -9.42 -6.55 -0.62
CA GLU A 39 -9.21 -7.83 -1.30
C GLU A 39 -9.52 -7.71 -2.79
N ARG A 40 -10.68 -7.13 -3.15
CA ARG A 40 -11.03 -6.86 -4.55
C ARG A 40 -10.02 -5.97 -5.27
N ALA A 41 -9.50 -4.94 -4.60
CA ALA A 41 -8.49 -4.05 -5.17
C ALA A 41 -7.19 -4.80 -5.45
N ASN A 42 -6.75 -5.66 -4.53
CA ASN A 42 -5.55 -6.50 -4.73
C ASN A 42 -5.75 -7.50 -5.87
N GLU A 43 -6.93 -8.11 -5.96
CA GLU A 43 -7.24 -9.03 -7.07
C GLU A 43 -7.21 -8.32 -8.42
N GLN A 44 -7.81 -7.13 -8.53
CA GLN A 44 -7.74 -6.31 -9.75
C GLN A 44 -6.29 -5.94 -10.12
N LEU A 45 -5.47 -5.58 -9.15
CA LEU A 45 -4.05 -5.28 -9.37
C LEU A 45 -3.29 -6.51 -9.87
N ASN A 46 -3.54 -7.67 -9.27
CA ASN A 46 -2.90 -8.92 -9.67
C ASN A 46 -3.30 -9.34 -11.09
N GLN A 47 -4.58 -9.23 -11.43
CA GLN A 47 -5.08 -9.53 -12.78
C GLN A 47 -4.46 -8.59 -13.81
N GLN A 48 -4.42 -7.29 -13.52
CA GLN A 48 -3.82 -6.31 -14.42
C GLN A 48 -2.32 -6.51 -14.58
N SER A 49 -1.61 -6.81 -13.49
CA SER A 49 -0.17 -7.12 -13.52
C SER A 49 0.13 -8.34 -14.40
N ARG A 50 -0.64 -9.43 -14.24
CA ARG A 50 -0.49 -10.63 -15.08
C ARG A 50 -0.74 -10.36 -16.55
N ARG A 51 -1.76 -9.56 -16.87
CA ARG A 51 -2.05 -9.15 -18.24
C ARG A 51 -0.87 -8.40 -18.87
N TRP A 52 -0.36 -7.38 -18.19
CA TRP A 52 0.77 -6.60 -18.67
C TRP A 52 2.07 -7.41 -18.75
N GLN A 53 2.28 -8.36 -17.83
CA GLN A 53 3.40 -9.30 -17.93
C GLN A 53 3.29 -10.16 -19.18
N GLY A 54 2.09 -10.64 -19.52
CA GLY A 54 1.83 -11.38 -20.75
C GLY A 54 2.12 -10.59 -22.01
N GLU A 55 1.67 -9.31 -22.07
CA GLU A 55 1.94 -8.42 -23.20
C GLU A 55 3.47 -8.21 -23.43
N ILE A 56 4.23 -8.07 -22.36
CA ILE A 56 5.70 -7.94 -22.45
C ILE A 56 6.34 -9.27 -22.87
N GLU A 57 5.88 -10.38 -22.30
CA GLU A 57 6.40 -11.71 -22.62
C GLU A 57 6.20 -12.09 -24.09
N GLU A 58 5.05 -11.73 -24.67
CA GLU A 58 4.79 -11.92 -26.11
C GLU A 58 5.83 -11.20 -26.98
N LEU A 59 6.20 -9.96 -26.63
CA LEU A 59 7.24 -9.21 -27.36
C LEU A 59 8.64 -9.80 -27.16
N VAL A 60 8.96 -10.23 -25.95
CA VAL A 60 10.25 -10.90 -25.66
C VAL A 60 10.36 -12.19 -26.48
N GLN A 61 9.31 -13.00 -26.52
CA GLN A 61 9.27 -14.23 -27.31
C GLN A 61 9.36 -13.94 -28.82
N ALA A 62 8.68 -12.86 -29.28
CA ALA A 62 8.78 -12.43 -30.67
C ALA A 62 10.22 -12.04 -31.05
N ALA A 63 10.89 -11.25 -30.19
CA ALA A 63 12.31 -10.88 -30.40
C ALA A 63 13.22 -12.10 -30.43
N GLU A 64 13.02 -13.06 -29.52
CA GLU A 64 13.77 -14.32 -29.50
C GLU A 64 13.57 -15.15 -30.77
N MET A 65 12.35 -15.21 -31.29
CA MET A 65 12.05 -15.92 -32.54
C MET A 65 12.72 -15.23 -33.74
N LEU A 66 12.63 -13.91 -33.83
CA LEU A 66 13.31 -13.13 -34.87
C LEU A 66 14.84 -13.35 -34.82
N TYR A 67 15.42 -13.33 -33.62
CA TYR A 67 16.85 -13.59 -33.45
C TYR A 67 17.26 -15.00 -33.87
N LYS A 68 16.50 -16.04 -33.50
CA LYS A 68 16.75 -17.42 -33.91
C LYS A 68 16.65 -17.57 -35.44
N GLN A 69 15.65 -16.94 -36.06
CA GLN A 69 15.51 -16.92 -37.50
C GLN A 69 16.70 -16.21 -38.17
N TYR A 70 17.09 -15.03 -37.67
CA TYR A 70 18.25 -14.30 -38.16
C TYR A 70 19.52 -15.14 -38.07
N GLN A 71 19.76 -15.84 -36.96
CA GLN A 71 20.93 -16.73 -36.81
C GLN A 71 20.97 -17.83 -37.91
N SER A 72 19.81 -18.40 -38.24
CA SER A 72 19.75 -19.49 -39.21
C SER A 72 19.89 -18.99 -40.68
N GLU A 73 19.47 -17.76 -40.94
CA GLU A 73 19.46 -17.20 -42.29
C GLU A 73 20.68 -16.30 -42.60
N SER A 74 21.40 -15.85 -41.58
CA SER A 74 22.42 -14.79 -41.67
C SER A 74 23.51 -15.02 -42.74
N ALA A 75 23.87 -16.29 -42.95
CA ALA A 75 24.88 -16.66 -43.98
C ALA A 75 24.38 -16.42 -45.43
N PHE A 76 23.08 -16.35 -45.64
CA PHE A 76 22.44 -16.20 -46.94
C PHE A 76 21.94 -14.81 -47.20
N LEU A 77 21.91 -13.91 -46.22
CA LEU A 77 21.41 -12.56 -46.29
C LEU A 77 22.47 -11.61 -46.89
N SER A 78 22.03 -10.68 -47.73
CA SER A 78 22.83 -9.52 -48.11
C SER A 78 23.02 -8.56 -46.91
N ASP A 79 24.03 -7.69 -46.98
CA ASP A 79 24.32 -6.72 -45.90
C ASP A 79 23.10 -5.84 -45.58
N LYS A 80 22.37 -5.41 -46.59
CA LYS A 80 21.13 -4.63 -46.41
C LYS A 80 20.04 -5.42 -45.65
N GLN A 81 19.90 -6.69 -45.96
CA GLN A 81 18.93 -7.55 -45.32
C GLN A 81 19.31 -7.88 -43.88
N ARG A 82 20.62 -8.04 -43.59
CA ARG A 82 21.12 -8.23 -42.19
C ARG A 82 20.78 -7.01 -41.34
N ILE A 83 21.12 -5.82 -41.83
CA ILE A 83 20.82 -4.58 -41.10
C ILE A 83 19.31 -4.47 -40.81
N ALA A 84 18.47 -4.74 -41.81
CA ALA A 84 17.02 -4.68 -41.59
C ALA A 84 16.50 -5.68 -40.57
N ARG A 85 17.07 -6.91 -40.53
CA ARG A 85 16.70 -7.92 -39.51
C ARG A 85 17.20 -7.54 -38.11
N GLU A 86 18.41 -7.01 -38.02
CA GLU A 86 18.95 -6.52 -36.72
C GLU A 86 18.15 -5.35 -36.17
N GLU A 87 17.73 -4.42 -37.05
CA GLU A 87 16.86 -3.29 -36.67
C GLU A 87 15.49 -3.79 -36.17
N GLU A 88 14.86 -4.77 -36.86
CA GLU A 88 13.59 -5.37 -36.46
C GLU A 88 13.65 -6.02 -35.07
N ILE A 89 14.75 -6.76 -34.78
CA ILE A 89 14.98 -7.38 -33.48
C ILE A 89 15.14 -6.30 -32.41
N LEU A 90 16.00 -5.31 -32.65
CA LEU A 90 16.25 -4.22 -31.71
C LEU A 90 15.00 -3.38 -31.41
N GLU A 91 14.17 -3.13 -32.43
CA GLU A 91 12.91 -2.41 -32.24
C GLU A 91 11.94 -3.20 -31.36
N THR A 92 11.80 -4.51 -31.58
CA THR A 92 10.94 -5.39 -30.76
C THR A 92 11.42 -5.48 -29.31
N GLU A 93 12.73 -5.62 -29.09
CA GLU A 93 13.32 -5.60 -27.75
C GLU A 93 13.12 -4.25 -27.05
N LYS A 94 13.27 -3.16 -27.79
CA LYS A 94 13.03 -1.82 -27.29
C LYS A 94 11.58 -1.62 -26.89
N GLU A 95 10.64 -2.07 -27.71
CA GLU A 95 9.20 -2.00 -27.39
C GLU A 95 8.87 -2.76 -26.09
N ALA A 96 9.39 -3.98 -25.95
CA ALA A 96 9.23 -4.76 -24.71
C ALA A 96 9.77 -4.01 -23.47
N SER A 97 10.95 -3.39 -23.61
CA SER A 97 11.57 -2.60 -22.54
C SER A 97 10.77 -1.34 -22.21
N GLU A 98 10.24 -0.65 -23.20
CA GLU A 98 9.39 0.54 -23.03
C GLU A 98 8.07 0.19 -22.33
N LEU A 99 7.40 -0.90 -22.75
CA LEU A 99 6.21 -1.39 -22.07
C LEU A 99 6.50 -1.79 -20.62
N LYS A 100 7.60 -2.48 -20.36
CA LYS A 100 8.02 -2.83 -19.01
C LYS A 100 8.20 -1.58 -18.14
N ARG A 101 8.85 -0.54 -18.66
CA ARG A 101 9.02 0.72 -17.94
C ARG A 101 7.69 1.44 -17.75
N LYS A 102 6.82 1.47 -18.75
CA LYS A 102 5.50 2.09 -18.71
C LYS A 102 4.62 1.44 -17.64
N TYR A 103 4.59 0.11 -17.58
CA TYR A 103 3.71 -0.60 -16.66
C TYR A 103 4.28 -0.75 -15.26
N PHE A 104 5.57 -1.05 -15.13
CA PHE A 104 6.22 -1.44 -13.87
C PHE A 104 7.32 -0.48 -13.40
N GLY A 105 7.53 0.63 -14.10
CA GLY A 105 8.46 1.67 -13.63
C GLY A 105 8.02 2.32 -12.32
N ASN A 106 8.88 3.12 -11.70
CA ASN A 106 8.61 3.77 -10.40
C ASN A 106 7.28 4.54 -10.37
N ASP A 107 6.95 5.26 -11.44
CA ASP A 107 5.68 5.98 -11.62
C ASP A 107 4.82 5.32 -12.70
N GLY A 108 4.96 4.00 -12.87
CA GLY A 108 4.29 3.22 -13.91
C GLY A 108 2.78 3.07 -13.66
N GLU A 109 2.10 2.51 -14.66
CA GLU A 109 0.64 2.36 -14.62
C GLU A 109 0.17 1.47 -13.45
N LEU A 110 0.97 0.47 -13.05
CA LEU A 110 0.64 -0.39 -11.90
C LEU A 110 0.65 0.40 -10.58
N TYR A 111 1.64 1.28 -10.41
CA TYR A 111 1.71 2.16 -9.25
C TYR A 111 0.50 3.09 -9.18
N LYS A 112 0.20 3.80 -10.28
CA LYS A 112 -0.96 4.70 -10.37
C LYS A 112 -2.29 3.98 -10.11
N LYS A 113 -2.43 2.78 -10.67
CA LYS A 113 -3.60 1.94 -10.45
C LYS A 113 -3.72 1.54 -8.97
N ARG A 114 -2.61 1.17 -8.33
CA ARG A 114 -2.58 0.86 -6.90
C ARG A 114 -3.03 2.07 -6.08
N GLU A 115 -2.43 3.23 -6.31
CA GLU A 115 -2.83 4.45 -5.60
C GLU A 115 -4.32 4.73 -5.75
N SER A 116 -4.85 4.68 -6.97
CA SER A 116 -6.25 4.97 -7.24
C SER A 116 -7.22 4.03 -6.52
N LEU A 117 -6.82 2.76 -6.32
CA LEU A 117 -7.63 1.75 -5.64
C LEU A 117 -7.48 1.80 -4.11
N MET A 118 -6.28 2.07 -3.63
CA MET A 118 -5.97 2.02 -2.18
C MET A 118 -6.31 3.31 -1.46
N LYS A 119 -6.13 4.46 -2.10
CA LYS A 119 -6.35 5.77 -1.49
C LYS A 119 -7.75 5.93 -0.90
N PRO A 120 -8.87 5.60 -1.59
CA PRO A 120 -10.21 5.70 -1.00
C PRO A 120 -10.36 4.84 0.26
N ILE A 121 -9.84 3.61 0.25
CA ILE A 121 -9.91 2.68 1.38
C ILE A 121 -9.14 3.25 2.58
N GLN A 122 -7.95 3.79 2.34
CA GLN A 122 -7.16 4.42 3.39
C GLN A 122 -7.82 5.66 3.97
N GLU A 123 -8.46 6.47 3.14
CA GLU A 123 -9.23 7.65 3.58
C GLU A 123 -10.43 7.26 4.44
N GLU A 124 -11.17 6.20 4.09
CA GLU A 124 -12.28 5.69 4.90
C GLU A 124 -11.79 5.22 6.28
N ILE A 125 -10.70 4.45 6.33
CA ILE A 125 -10.10 3.98 7.58
C ILE A 125 -9.62 5.18 8.42
N TYR A 126 -8.92 6.12 7.80
CA TYR A 126 -8.44 7.32 8.48
C TYR A 126 -9.59 8.11 9.12
N ASN A 127 -10.68 8.32 8.38
CA ASN A 127 -11.86 9.04 8.87
C ASN A 127 -12.52 8.29 10.03
N ALA A 128 -12.64 6.97 9.95
CA ALA A 128 -13.17 6.16 11.05
C ALA A 128 -12.30 6.26 12.32
N ILE A 129 -10.97 6.17 12.17
CA ILE A 129 -10.00 6.34 13.27
C ILE A 129 -10.13 7.74 13.87
N LYS A 130 -10.17 8.78 13.04
CA LYS A 130 -10.30 10.18 13.47
C LYS A 130 -11.58 10.40 14.28
N ASP A 131 -12.71 9.94 13.78
CA ASP A 131 -14.00 10.08 14.49
C ASP A 131 -13.98 9.40 15.87
N ILE A 132 -13.41 8.19 15.96
CA ILE A 132 -13.26 7.46 17.22
C ILE A 132 -12.33 8.22 18.17
N ALA A 133 -11.21 8.71 17.65
CA ALA A 133 -10.22 9.44 18.45
C ALA A 133 -10.81 10.74 19.03
N GLU A 134 -11.55 11.49 18.21
CA GLU A 134 -12.22 12.73 18.65
C GLU A 134 -13.30 12.44 19.70
N ALA A 135 -14.16 11.43 19.45
CA ALA A 135 -15.24 11.06 20.36
C ALA A 135 -14.71 10.58 21.74
N LYS A 136 -13.62 9.82 21.74
CA LYS A 136 -13.02 9.24 22.97
C LYS A 136 -11.88 10.07 23.56
N LYS A 137 -11.56 11.20 22.92
CA LYS A 137 -10.47 12.10 23.33
C LYS A 137 -9.12 11.39 23.40
N TYR A 138 -8.84 10.55 22.40
CA TYR A 138 -7.51 9.99 22.23
C TYR A 138 -6.56 11.04 21.70
N MET A 139 -5.37 11.12 22.29
CA MET A 139 -4.37 12.12 21.91
C MET A 139 -3.52 11.67 20.72
N ARG A 140 -3.42 10.35 20.54
CA ARG A 140 -2.64 9.74 19.47
C ARG A 140 -3.11 8.31 19.20
N VAL A 141 -3.09 7.95 17.93
CA VAL A 141 -3.33 6.58 17.45
C VAL A 141 -2.12 6.17 16.63
N ASP A 142 -1.47 5.09 17.01
CA ASP A 142 -0.29 4.56 16.32
C ASP A 142 -0.65 3.27 15.58
N ASP A 143 -0.12 3.12 14.37
CA ASP A 143 -0.20 1.84 13.66
C ASP A 143 0.93 0.92 14.14
N ARG A 144 0.57 -0.14 14.88
CA ARG A 144 1.53 -1.11 15.41
C ARG A 144 2.11 -2.03 14.34
N ALA A 145 1.41 -2.23 13.22
CA ALA A 145 1.87 -3.11 12.15
C ALA A 145 3.03 -2.50 11.35
N SER A 146 3.01 -1.16 11.15
CA SER A 146 4.02 -0.45 10.36
C SER A 146 5.08 0.27 11.20
N SER A 147 4.90 0.37 12.53
CA SER A 147 5.80 1.12 13.41
C SER A 147 6.86 0.22 14.07
N PRO A 148 8.10 0.18 13.58
CA PRO A 148 9.16 -0.67 14.15
C PRO A 148 9.59 -0.24 15.56
N SER A 149 9.18 0.94 16.02
CA SER A 149 9.45 1.44 17.37
C SER A 149 8.48 0.91 18.43
N ILE A 150 7.37 0.30 18.04
CA ILE A 150 6.41 -0.30 18.97
C ILE A 150 6.79 -1.76 19.17
N LEU A 151 7.56 -2.04 20.23
CA LEU A 151 7.96 -3.39 20.58
C LEU A 151 6.85 -4.18 21.28
N PHE A 152 5.96 -3.47 21.98
CA PHE A 152 4.83 -4.04 22.70
C PHE A 152 3.71 -3.00 22.83
N ALA A 153 2.47 -3.42 22.56
CA ALA A 153 1.27 -2.69 22.91
C ALA A 153 0.31 -3.64 23.65
N ASN A 154 -0.25 -3.18 24.74
CA ASN A 154 -1.26 -3.96 25.46
C ASN A 154 -2.51 -4.11 24.55
N PRO A 155 -3.06 -5.33 24.36
CA PRO A 155 -4.27 -5.53 23.57
C PRO A 155 -5.47 -4.63 23.99
N ALA A 156 -5.52 -4.24 25.25
CA ALA A 156 -6.58 -3.35 25.76
C ALA A 156 -6.55 -1.93 25.17
N VAL A 157 -5.43 -1.52 24.55
CA VAL A 157 -5.32 -0.22 23.85
C VAL A 157 -5.44 -0.35 22.33
N ASP A 158 -5.64 -1.56 21.81
CA ASP A 158 -5.89 -1.81 20.40
C ASP A 158 -7.36 -1.53 20.06
N ILE A 159 -7.61 -0.62 19.12
CA ILE A 159 -8.95 -0.23 18.70
C ILE A 159 -9.30 -0.73 17.29
N SER A 160 -8.55 -1.67 16.73
CA SER A 160 -8.73 -2.15 15.35
C SER A 160 -10.13 -2.71 15.10
N ASP A 161 -10.68 -3.50 16.04
CA ASP A 161 -12.04 -4.04 15.93
C ASP A 161 -13.11 -2.94 16.00
N GLU A 162 -12.86 -1.90 16.78
CA GLU A 162 -13.75 -0.75 16.84
C GLU A 162 -13.77 0.04 15.52
N VAL A 163 -12.60 0.17 14.89
CA VAL A 163 -12.49 0.78 13.54
C VAL A 163 -13.26 -0.05 12.53
N LEU A 164 -13.10 -1.39 12.54
CA LEU A 164 -13.85 -2.28 11.66
C LEU A 164 -15.36 -2.21 11.92
N ALA A 165 -15.79 -2.14 13.19
CA ALA A 165 -17.20 -1.97 13.53
C ALA A 165 -17.76 -0.64 12.99
N LYS A 166 -17.01 0.44 13.13
CA LYS A 166 -17.39 1.76 12.60
C LYS A 166 -17.51 1.76 11.08
N LEU A 167 -16.66 1.01 10.38
CA LEU A 167 -16.69 0.83 8.93
C LEU A 167 -17.80 -0.15 8.45
N GLY A 168 -18.50 -0.81 9.38
CA GLY A 168 -19.54 -1.79 9.07
C GLY A 168 -19.01 -3.21 8.77
N TYR A 169 -17.77 -3.52 9.14
CA TYR A 169 -17.11 -4.82 8.92
C TYR A 169 -16.89 -5.60 10.23
N ALA A 170 -17.66 -5.32 11.27
CA ALA A 170 -17.63 -6.13 12.50
C ALA A 170 -18.04 -7.59 12.20
N LYS A 171 -17.31 -8.54 12.81
CA LYS A 171 -17.68 -9.96 12.82
C LYS A 171 -18.73 -10.26 13.86
#